data_21ef16e0b7f9aa6235596f1699df635b
#
_entry.id   21ef16e0b7f9aa6235596f1699df635b
#
_cell.length_a   1.000
_cell.length_b   1.000
_cell.length_c   1.000
_cell.angle_alpha   90.00
_cell.angle_beta   90.00
_cell.angle_gamma   90.00
#
_symmetry.space_group_name_H-M   'P 1'
#
loop_
_entity.id
_entity.type
_entity.pdbx_description
1 polymer ?
#
loop_
_entity_poly.entity_id
_entity_poly.type
_entity_poly.pdbx_seq_one_letter_code
_entity_poly.pdbx_strand_id
1 'polypeptide(L)'
;SLGGLEKLLEEFKKRLEEQTKKHKGGNKWIGTAGRSPFGNKGFNPEGIKIGDHTNGQKTAVKVWDRRVYKNLDENVELGTRNIKVALRQLRRLARQGVKDKLDLDTTISSTAKNGGFLDLKLEAEKTNSIKVLLFFDIGGSMDPYIRLTEQLFSAAKSEFKYLEYYYFHNFIYESLWKDNNMRMNSRVPTAEVINTYNSTYKLFFVGDATMSPYEIGSIGGSVEHWNEEAGATWVSRILNNFPKAVWLNPQPIQYWNSIQSIAMIRELFSERMFPLTTDGITNAVNNLRR
;
A
#
# COMPACT_ATOMS: atom_id res chain seq x y z
N SER A 1 -10.05 -19.34 -21.70
CA SER A 1 -9.88 -20.16 -22.89
C SER A 1 -9.12 -19.35 -23.95
N LEU A 2 -7.98 -19.88 -24.46
CA LEU A 2 -7.13 -19.23 -25.47
C LEU A 2 -7.91 -18.79 -26.74
N GLY A 3 -8.98 -19.53 -27.13
CA GLY A 3 -9.80 -19.19 -28.31
C GLY A 3 -10.68 -17.93 -28.15
N GLY A 4 -10.92 -17.45 -26.95
CA GLY A 4 -11.63 -16.19 -26.70
C GLY A 4 -10.74 -14.96 -26.91
N LEU A 5 -9.47 -15.06 -26.56
CA LEU A 5 -8.49 -13.98 -26.70
C LEU A 5 -8.11 -13.75 -28.18
N GLU A 6 -7.95 -14.82 -28.96
CA GLU A 6 -7.63 -14.74 -30.39
C GLU A 6 -8.77 -14.06 -31.17
N LYS A 7 -10.01 -14.45 -30.89
CA LYS A 7 -11.19 -13.81 -31.50
C LYS A 7 -11.32 -12.34 -31.14
N LEU A 8 -11.05 -11.99 -29.88
CA LEU A 8 -11.03 -10.60 -29.43
C LEU A 8 -9.92 -9.76 -30.09
N LEU A 9 -8.77 -10.37 -30.34
CA LEU A 9 -7.65 -9.72 -31.03
C LEU A 9 -7.93 -9.51 -32.52
N GLU A 10 -8.58 -10.48 -33.19
CA GLU A 10 -9.01 -10.33 -34.58
C GLU A 10 -10.08 -9.23 -34.71
N GLU A 11 -11.07 -9.24 -33.85
CA GLU A 11 -12.11 -8.21 -33.83
C GLU A 11 -11.54 -6.82 -33.50
N PHE A 12 -10.54 -6.73 -32.62
CA PHE A 12 -9.82 -5.51 -32.37
C PHE A 12 -9.07 -4.97 -33.59
N LYS A 13 -8.33 -5.83 -34.30
CA LYS A 13 -7.64 -5.47 -35.56
C LYS A 13 -8.60 -4.96 -36.60
N LYS A 14 -9.73 -5.65 -36.80
CA LYS A 14 -10.77 -5.24 -37.74
C LYS A 14 -11.36 -3.88 -37.39
N ARG A 15 -11.67 -3.64 -36.12
CA ARG A 15 -12.19 -2.32 -35.67
C ARG A 15 -11.15 -1.20 -35.77
N LEU A 16 -9.87 -1.54 -35.62
CA LEU A 16 -8.76 -0.59 -35.77
C LEU A 16 -8.59 -0.15 -37.22
N GLU A 17 -8.77 -1.06 -38.18
CA GLU A 17 -8.73 -0.77 -39.62
C GLU A 17 -9.96 0.03 -40.08
N GLU A 18 -11.15 -0.29 -39.56
CA GLU A 18 -12.41 0.42 -39.87
C GLU A 18 -12.49 1.81 -39.23
N GLN A 19 -11.73 2.09 -38.14
CA GLN A 19 -11.78 3.34 -37.41
C GLN A 19 -10.83 4.38 -37.98
N THR A 20 -11.25 5.09 -39.00
CA THR A 20 -10.46 6.15 -39.66
C THR A 20 -10.66 7.55 -39.05
N LYS A 21 -11.72 7.74 -38.25
CA LYS A 21 -12.10 9.07 -37.66
C LYS A 21 -12.44 8.94 -36.16
N LYS A 22 -12.43 10.10 -35.48
CA LYS A 22 -12.85 10.20 -34.07
C LYS A 22 -14.36 9.93 -33.95
N HIS A 23 -14.74 9.03 -33.05
CA HIS A 23 -16.14 8.75 -32.72
C HIS A 23 -16.46 9.12 -31.28
N LYS A 24 -17.64 9.69 -31.03
CA LYS A 24 -18.13 10.05 -29.69
C LYS A 24 -19.13 9.00 -29.24
N GLY A 25 -18.65 8.13 -28.33
CA GLY A 25 -19.50 7.13 -27.66
C GLY A 25 -19.87 5.93 -28.52
N GLY A 26 -20.59 4.97 -27.91
CA GLY A 26 -21.06 3.74 -28.51
C GLY A 26 -20.30 2.49 -28.05
N ASN A 27 -20.78 1.33 -28.51
CA ASN A 27 -20.20 0.02 -28.18
C ASN A 27 -19.44 -0.61 -29.35
N LYS A 28 -19.41 0.06 -30.50
CA LYS A 28 -18.88 -0.47 -31.76
C LYS A 28 -17.41 -0.07 -32.02
N TRP A 29 -16.94 1.02 -31.40
CA TRP A 29 -15.66 1.64 -31.69
C TRP A 29 -14.69 1.50 -30.52
N ILE A 30 -13.39 1.57 -30.81
CA ILE A 30 -12.35 1.67 -29.79
C ILE A 30 -12.46 3.09 -29.19
N GLY A 31 -12.73 3.21 -27.88
CA GLY A 31 -13.02 4.52 -27.28
C GLY A 31 -12.61 4.69 -25.83
N THR A 32 -12.70 5.93 -25.36
CA THR A 32 -12.55 6.28 -23.95
C THR A 32 -13.92 6.49 -23.33
N ALA A 33 -14.29 5.77 -22.28
CA ALA A 33 -15.59 5.84 -21.61
C ALA A 33 -16.79 5.40 -22.49
N GLY A 34 -17.07 4.11 -22.56
CA GLY A 34 -18.20 3.53 -23.27
C GLY A 34 -18.39 2.08 -22.88
N ARG A 35 -19.29 1.37 -23.60
CA ARG A 35 -19.54 -0.08 -23.41
C ARG A 35 -18.78 -0.94 -24.43
N SER A 36 -17.85 -0.34 -25.17
CA SER A 36 -17.02 -1.08 -26.11
C SER A 36 -16.12 -2.08 -25.37
N PRO A 37 -15.91 -3.30 -25.91
CA PRO A 37 -14.93 -4.23 -25.35
C PRO A 37 -13.47 -3.77 -25.51
N PHE A 38 -13.25 -2.67 -26.23
CA PHE A 38 -11.92 -2.11 -26.49
C PHE A 38 -11.88 -0.62 -26.14
N GLY A 39 -10.90 -0.22 -25.34
CA GLY A 39 -10.70 1.19 -25.01
C GLY A 39 -10.19 1.46 -23.60
N ASN A 40 -10.13 2.74 -23.24
CA ASN A 40 -9.70 3.19 -21.91
C ASN A 40 -10.90 3.72 -21.12
N LYS A 41 -10.99 3.40 -19.81
CA LYS A 41 -12.06 3.84 -18.90
C LYS A 41 -13.50 3.47 -19.30
N GLY A 42 -13.69 2.37 -20.06
CA GLY A 42 -15.02 1.83 -20.40
C GLY A 42 -15.55 0.86 -19.33
N PHE A 43 -16.88 0.62 -19.36
CA PHE A 43 -17.61 -0.26 -18.43
C PHE A 43 -17.90 -1.63 -19.04
N ASN A 44 -16.97 -2.23 -19.76
CA ASN A 44 -17.15 -3.59 -20.26
C ASN A 44 -16.30 -4.54 -19.41
N PRO A 45 -16.90 -5.48 -18.64
CA PRO A 45 -16.16 -6.39 -17.78
C PRO A 45 -15.30 -7.42 -18.56
N GLU A 46 -15.66 -7.69 -19.84
CA GLU A 46 -14.92 -8.59 -20.73
C GLU A 46 -13.98 -7.85 -21.68
N GLY A 47 -13.84 -6.53 -21.50
CA GLY A 47 -13.12 -5.66 -22.42
C GLY A 47 -11.61 -5.62 -22.18
N ILE A 48 -10.86 -5.39 -23.27
CA ILE A 48 -9.42 -5.15 -23.22
C ILE A 48 -9.16 -3.65 -23.06
N LYS A 49 -8.42 -3.28 -22.03
CA LYS A 49 -8.04 -1.89 -21.74
C LYS A 49 -6.91 -1.45 -22.67
N ILE A 50 -7.11 -0.35 -23.38
CA ILE A 50 -6.15 0.17 -24.37
C ILE A 50 -5.99 1.68 -24.12
N GLY A 51 -4.75 2.15 -23.91
CA GLY A 51 -4.42 3.58 -23.77
C GLY A 51 -3.68 3.98 -22.50
N ASP A 52 -2.97 5.11 -22.56
CA ASP A 52 -2.20 5.68 -21.47
C ASP A 52 -3.08 6.43 -20.47
N HIS A 53 -2.68 6.41 -19.18
CA HIS A 53 -3.46 6.92 -18.04
C HIS A 53 -3.46 8.43 -17.86
N THR A 54 -2.55 9.15 -18.52
CA THR A 54 -2.22 10.54 -18.15
C THR A 54 -3.05 11.61 -18.82
N ASN A 55 -3.67 11.37 -19.98
CA ASN A 55 -4.47 12.38 -20.67
C ASN A 55 -5.71 11.78 -21.32
N GLY A 56 -6.76 11.64 -20.56
CA GLY A 56 -8.09 11.28 -21.06
C GLY A 56 -8.71 12.40 -21.90
N GLN A 57 -8.09 12.77 -23.02
CA GLN A 57 -8.82 13.41 -24.08
C GLN A 57 -9.81 12.37 -24.61
N LYS A 58 -11.10 12.64 -24.54
CA LYS A 58 -12.23 11.78 -24.94
C LYS A 58 -12.21 11.41 -26.43
N THR A 59 -11.06 11.02 -26.94
CA THR A 59 -10.82 10.70 -28.35
C THR A 59 -10.06 9.38 -28.42
N ALA A 60 -10.63 8.42 -29.14
CA ALA A 60 -10.01 7.14 -29.37
C ALA A 60 -8.79 7.29 -30.29
N VAL A 61 -7.62 7.23 -29.75
CA VAL A 61 -6.38 7.01 -30.48
C VAL A 61 -5.49 6.10 -29.66
N LYS A 62 -5.23 4.93 -30.21
CA LYS A 62 -4.12 4.00 -30.03
C LYS A 62 -3.29 4.09 -28.74
N VAL A 63 -3.14 3.02 -28.02
CA VAL A 63 -1.86 2.32 -27.78
C VAL A 63 -2.09 1.16 -26.80
N TRP A 64 -1.48 0.03 -27.06
CA TRP A 64 -1.33 -1.07 -26.13
C TRP A 64 -0.24 -0.70 -25.14
N ASP A 65 -0.58 -0.49 -23.88
CA ASP A 65 0.40 -0.49 -22.80
C ASP A 65 0.21 -1.75 -21.95
N ARG A 66 1.24 -2.59 -21.99
CA ARG A 66 1.36 -3.69 -21.04
C ARG A 66 1.58 -3.08 -19.68
N ARG A 67 0.73 -3.42 -18.71
CA ARG A 67 0.95 -2.99 -17.33
C ARG A 67 2.30 -3.52 -16.84
N VAL A 68 3.22 -2.61 -16.59
CA VAL A 68 4.54 -2.90 -16.04
C VAL A 68 4.46 -2.64 -14.55
N TYR A 69 4.50 -3.70 -13.76
CA TYR A 69 4.63 -3.57 -12.31
C TYR A 69 6.06 -3.19 -11.99
N LYS A 70 6.22 -2.10 -11.27
CA LYS A 70 7.49 -1.61 -10.74
C LYS A 70 7.49 -1.70 -9.22
N ASN A 71 8.66 -1.84 -8.62
CA ASN A 71 8.82 -1.55 -7.20
C ASN A 71 8.57 -0.06 -6.95
N LEU A 72 8.03 0.27 -5.77
CA LEU A 72 7.85 1.66 -5.37
C LEU A 72 9.22 2.36 -5.28
N ASP A 73 9.31 3.58 -5.80
CA ASP A 73 10.53 4.38 -5.75
C ASP A 73 10.77 4.88 -4.32
N GLU A 74 11.88 4.49 -3.75
CA GLU A 74 12.30 4.87 -2.39
C GLU A 74 12.95 6.26 -2.30
N ASN A 75 13.26 6.88 -3.44
CA ASN A 75 13.99 8.14 -3.53
C ASN A 75 13.09 9.35 -3.88
N VAL A 76 11.78 9.21 -3.82
CA VAL A 76 10.84 10.30 -4.11
C VAL A 76 10.87 11.33 -2.98
N GLU A 77 11.48 12.49 -3.23
CA GLU A 77 11.63 13.55 -2.22
C GLU A 77 10.47 14.54 -2.17
N LEU A 78 9.76 14.75 -3.27
CA LEU A 78 8.71 15.76 -3.38
C LEU A 78 7.50 15.45 -2.48
N GLY A 79 7.24 16.33 -1.52
CA GLY A 79 6.07 16.22 -0.63
C GLY A 79 6.27 15.31 0.60
N THR A 80 7.40 14.64 0.74
CA THR A 80 7.65 13.67 1.83
C THR A 80 7.85 14.33 3.21
N ARG A 81 8.17 15.62 3.28
CA ARG A 81 8.50 16.31 4.54
C ARG A 81 7.40 16.19 5.59
N ASN A 82 6.16 16.46 5.23
CA ASN A 82 5.03 16.40 6.16
C ASN A 82 4.75 14.96 6.60
N ILE A 83 4.88 14.01 5.67
CA ILE A 83 4.76 12.57 5.96
C ILE A 83 5.86 12.14 6.94
N LYS A 84 7.12 12.56 6.74
CA LYS A 84 8.23 12.30 7.67
C LYS A 84 7.94 12.84 9.07
N VAL A 85 7.42 14.08 9.17
CA VAL A 85 7.07 14.67 10.47
C VAL A 85 5.99 13.84 11.18
N ALA A 86 4.94 13.39 10.47
CA ALA A 86 3.91 12.54 11.03
C ALA A 86 4.47 11.18 11.49
N LEU A 87 5.28 10.53 10.67
CA LEU A 87 5.90 9.23 10.99
C LEU A 87 6.92 9.33 12.14
N ARG A 88 7.63 10.47 12.30
CA ARG A 88 8.53 10.71 13.43
C ARG A 88 7.83 10.58 14.77
N GLN A 89 6.55 10.90 14.85
CA GLN A 89 5.77 10.74 16.08
C GLN A 89 5.69 9.28 16.54
N LEU A 90 5.83 8.31 15.62
CA LEU A 90 5.88 6.89 15.97
C LEU A 90 7.21 6.48 16.61
N ARG A 91 8.28 7.24 16.38
CA ARG A 91 9.60 6.91 16.92
C ARG A 91 9.55 6.81 18.45
N ARG A 92 9.97 5.70 18.94
CA ARG A 92 10.24 5.49 20.36
C ARG A 92 11.75 5.48 20.55
N LEU A 93 12.27 6.61 20.98
CA LEU A 93 13.65 6.68 21.40
C LEU A 93 13.78 5.95 22.74
N ALA A 94 14.33 4.76 22.70
CA ALA A 94 14.67 3.99 23.88
C ALA A 94 16.17 4.02 24.09
N ARG A 95 16.61 4.18 25.34
CA ARG A 95 18.01 4.01 25.72
C ARG A 95 18.28 2.52 25.79
N GLN A 96 19.07 2.01 24.85
CA GLN A 96 19.40 0.58 24.76
C GLN A 96 20.91 0.42 24.62
N GLY A 97 21.48 -0.57 25.31
CA GLY A 97 22.90 -0.89 25.23
C GLY A 97 23.70 -0.51 26.47
N VAL A 98 25.02 -0.49 26.32
CA VAL A 98 25.94 -0.12 27.38
C VAL A 98 25.82 1.37 27.68
N LYS A 99 25.93 1.75 28.95
CA LYS A 99 25.93 3.15 29.38
C LYS A 99 27.34 3.69 29.18
N ASP A 100 27.65 4.18 27.99
CA ASP A 100 28.96 4.68 27.58
C ASP A 100 28.96 6.15 27.17
N LYS A 101 27.76 6.75 27.04
CA LYS A 101 27.61 8.15 26.70
C LYS A 101 27.45 9.01 27.94
N LEU A 102 28.25 10.07 28.02
CA LEU A 102 28.18 11.03 29.17
C LEU A 102 26.83 11.77 29.16
N ASP A 103 26.07 11.66 30.25
CA ASP A 103 24.89 12.47 30.52
C ASP A 103 25.38 13.78 31.18
N LEU A 104 25.57 14.84 30.38
CA LEU A 104 26.08 16.12 30.85
C LEU A 104 25.18 16.77 31.89
N ASP A 105 23.85 16.79 31.66
CA ASP A 105 22.91 17.47 32.54
C ASP A 105 22.87 16.83 33.93
N THR A 106 22.81 15.49 33.98
CA THR A 106 22.82 14.75 35.23
C THR A 106 24.20 14.81 35.91
N THR A 107 25.29 14.79 35.15
CA THR A 107 26.67 14.93 35.65
C THR A 107 26.88 16.29 36.29
N ILE A 108 26.47 17.38 35.63
CA ILE A 108 26.58 18.75 36.18
C ILE A 108 25.77 18.89 37.47
N SER A 109 24.51 18.42 37.44
CA SER A 109 23.62 18.48 38.58
C SER A 109 24.13 17.66 39.77
N SER A 110 24.66 16.46 39.55
CA SER A 110 25.20 15.63 40.65
C SER A 110 26.54 16.15 41.18
N THR A 111 27.41 16.68 40.31
CA THR A 111 28.65 17.33 40.70
C THR A 111 28.38 18.56 41.57
N ALA A 112 27.40 19.38 41.20
CA ALA A 112 27.00 20.55 42.00
C ALA A 112 26.46 20.14 43.39
N LYS A 113 25.64 19.07 43.46
CA LYS A 113 25.11 18.54 44.73
C LYS A 113 26.19 17.91 45.61
N ASN A 114 27.26 17.38 45.01
CA ASN A 114 28.40 16.79 45.72
C ASN A 114 29.49 17.79 46.12
N GLY A 115 29.17 19.06 46.26
CA GLY A 115 30.11 20.06 46.67
C GLY A 115 31.24 20.33 45.68
N GLY A 116 31.02 20.07 44.38
CA GLY A 116 32.00 20.27 43.31
C GLY A 116 32.85 19.03 42.99
N PHE A 117 32.73 17.93 43.74
CA PHE A 117 33.39 16.68 43.36
C PHE A 117 32.72 16.06 42.13
N LEU A 118 33.54 15.81 41.08
CA LEU A 118 33.06 15.29 39.82
C LEU A 118 32.37 13.94 40.00
N ASP A 119 31.09 13.87 39.62
CA ASP A 119 30.27 12.67 39.66
C ASP A 119 29.76 12.36 38.24
N LEU A 120 30.53 11.58 37.50
CA LEU A 120 30.25 11.21 36.09
C LEU A 120 29.02 10.29 36.01
N LYS A 121 28.00 10.74 35.32
CA LYS A 121 26.81 9.93 34.99
C LYS A 121 26.86 9.52 33.52
N LEU A 122 26.82 8.20 33.27
CA LEU A 122 26.79 7.60 31.95
C LEU A 122 25.37 7.10 31.64
N GLU A 123 24.96 7.28 30.42
CA GLU A 123 23.70 6.76 29.91
C GLU A 123 23.90 5.95 28.62
N ALA A 124 22.96 5.05 28.33
CA ALA A 124 22.94 4.36 27.05
C ALA A 124 22.47 5.29 25.92
N GLU A 125 22.98 5.08 24.73
CA GLU A 125 22.58 5.85 23.55
C GLU A 125 21.09 5.68 23.24
N LYS A 126 20.42 6.78 22.88
CA LYS A 126 19.02 6.77 22.44
C LYS A 126 18.96 6.28 21.01
N THR A 127 18.45 5.08 20.79
CA THR A 127 18.23 4.50 19.46
C THR A 127 16.75 4.43 19.11
N ASN A 128 16.44 4.57 17.84
CA ASN A 128 15.07 4.33 17.36
C ASN A 128 14.86 2.81 17.23
N SER A 129 14.14 2.23 18.17
CA SER A 129 13.88 0.78 18.24
C SER A 129 12.54 0.35 17.62
N ILE A 130 11.81 1.28 17.00
CA ILE A 130 10.50 0.95 16.37
C ILE A 130 10.72 0.05 15.16
N LYS A 131 10.00 -1.04 15.14
CA LYS A 131 9.91 -1.99 14.03
C LYS A 131 8.62 -1.74 13.28
N VAL A 132 8.72 -1.56 11.97
CA VAL A 132 7.59 -1.25 11.07
C VAL A 132 7.50 -2.29 9.97
N LEU A 133 6.29 -2.75 9.69
CA LEU A 133 5.98 -3.62 8.57
C LEU A 133 4.93 -2.95 7.69
N LEU A 134 5.22 -2.82 6.39
CA LEU A 134 4.33 -2.18 5.43
C LEU A 134 3.82 -3.22 4.42
N PHE A 135 2.52 -3.24 4.19
CA PHE A 135 1.89 -4.02 3.13
C PHE A 135 1.29 -3.05 2.10
N PHE A 136 1.74 -3.16 0.84
CA PHE A 136 1.34 -2.26 -0.24
C PHE A 136 0.48 -2.99 -1.27
N ASP A 137 -0.72 -2.46 -1.48
CA ASP A 137 -1.56 -2.86 -2.59
C ASP A 137 -1.00 -2.32 -3.91
N ILE A 138 -0.91 -3.21 -4.91
CA ILE A 138 -0.52 -2.87 -6.28
C ILE A 138 -1.64 -3.18 -7.28
N GLY A 139 -2.88 -3.35 -6.83
CA GLY A 139 -4.05 -3.52 -7.67
C GLY A 139 -4.20 -2.39 -8.70
N GLY A 140 -4.97 -2.64 -9.79
CA GLY A 140 -5.14 -1.66 -10.86
C GLY A 140 -5.79 -0.36 -10.43
N SER A 141 -6.63 -0.41 -9.42
CA SER A 141 -7.29 0.74 -8.80
C SER A 141 -6.29 1.69 -8.08
N MET A 142 -5.13 1.18 -7.68
CA MET A 142 -4.06 1.96 -7.05
C MET A 142 -3.24 2.83 -8.01
N ASP A 143 -3.37 2.67 -9.34
CA ASP A 143 -2.60 3.43 -10.32
C ASP A 143 -2.62 4.97 -10.10
N PRO A 144 -3.77 5.60 -9.77
CA PRO A 144 -3.81 7.04 -9.50
C PRO A 144 -3.04 7.47 -8.25
N TYR A 145 -2.74 6.52 -7.35
CA TYR A 145 -2.17 6.78 -6.03
C TYR A 145 -0.71 6.34 -5.90
N ILE A 146 -0.09 5.78 -6.96
CA ILE A 146 1.29 5.28 -6.95
C ILE A 146 2.25 6.33 -6.38
N ARG A 147 2.20 7.57 -6.89
CA ARG A 147 3.09 8.64 -6.44
C ARG A 147 2.95 8.95 -4.94
N LEU A 148 1.74 8.94 -4.42
CA LEU A 148 1.48 9.18 -3.00
C LEU A 148 2.01 8.03 -2.14
N THR A 149 1.85 6.80 -2.61
CA THR A 149 2.36 5.59 -1.96
C THR A 149 3.89 5.57 -1.96
N GLU A 150 4.54 5.98 -3.06
CA GLU A 150 6.00 6.14 -3.14
C GLU A 150 6.52 7.20 -2.16
N GLN A 151 5.81 8.32 -2.01
CA GLN A 151 6.16 9.35 -1.02
C GLN A 151 6.09 8.80 0.41
N LEU A 152 5.05 8.02 0.74
CA LEU A 152 4.95 7.35 2.04
C LEU A 152 6.09 6.37 2.25
N PHE A 153 6.38 5.53 1.26
CA PHE A 153 7.43 4.52 1.34
C PHE A 153 8.81 5.15 1.54
N SER A 154 9.16 6.16 0.73
CA SER A 154 10.41 6.92 0.85
C SER A 154 10.53 7.60 2.23
N ALA A 155 9.45 8.22 2.71
CA ALA A 155 9.41 8.81 4.04
C ALA A 155 9.64 7.75 5.14
N ALA A 156 8.94 6.62 5.07
CA ALA A 156 9.07 5.55 6.05
C ALA A 156 10.48 4.94 6.05
N LYS A 157 11.07 4.70 4.88
CA LYS A 157 12.43 4.18 4.75
C LYS A 157 13.49 5.10 5.36
N SER A 158 13.30 6.41 5.24
CA SER A 158 14.21 7.39 5.85
C SER A 158 14.03 7.54 7.38
N GLU A 159 12.84 7.22 7.92
CA GLU A 159 12.49 7.46 9.32
C GLU A 159 12.68 6.22 10.22
N PHE A 160 12.62 4.99 9.66
CA PHE A 160 12.68 3.75 10.43
C PHE A 160 13.88 2.90 10.02
N LYS A 161 14.74 2.56 10.99
CA LYS A 161 15.87 1.66 10.79
C LYS A 161 15.41 0.22 10.54
N TYR A 162 14.36 -0.21 11.22
CA TYR A 162 13.80 -1.56 11.13
C TYR A 162 12.49 -1.49 10.37
N LEU A 163 12.59 -1.41 9.04
CA LEU A 163 11.47 -1.37 8.11
C LEU A 163 11.52 -2.58 7.21
N GLU A 164 10.43 -3.34 7.20
CA GLU A 164 10.19 -4.40 6.24
C GLU A 164 8.92 -4.08 5.44
N TYR A 165 8.84 -4.60 4.22
CA TYR A 165 7.69 -4.37 3.37
C TYR A 165 7.40 -5.55 2.46
N TYR A 166 6.14 -5.66 2.05
CA TYR A 166 5.64 -6.65 1.10
C TYR A 166 4.59 -6.00 0.21
N TYR A 167 4.39 -6.58 -0.94
CA TYR A 167 3.34 -6.21 -1.87
C TYR A 167 2.26 -7.27 -1.88
N PHE A 168 1.02 -6.86 -2.16
CA PHE A 168 -0.12 -7.71 -2.43
C PHE A 168 -0.96 -7.11 -3.56
N HIS A 169 -1.93 -7.84 -4.08
CA HIS A 169 -2.81 -7.36 -5.14
C HIS A 169 -4.25 -7.38 -4.66
N ASN A 170 -4.91 -6.23 -4.64
CA ASN A 170 -6.24 -5.96 -4.14
C ASN A 170 -6.43 -6.36 -2.67
N PHE A 171 -6.27 -7.65 -2.35
CA PHE A 171 -6.40 -8.16 -0.99
C PHE A 171 -5.33 -9.19 -0.65
N ILE A 172 -5.21 -9.56 0.63
CA ILE A 172 -4.19 -10.51 1.09
C ILE A 172 -4.77 -11.91 1.14
N TYR A 173 -4.00 -12.84 0.60
CA TYR A 173 -4.26 -14.27 0.57
C TYR A 173 -3.06 -15.07 1.09
N GLU A 174 -2.87 -16.29 0.62
CA GLU A 174 -1.81 -17.21 1.05
C GLU A 174 -0.38 -16.76 0.74
N SER A 175 -0.19 -15.77 -0.13
CA SER A 175 1.15 -15.29 -0.50
C SER A 175 1.24 -13.77 -0.69
N LEU A 176 2.38 -13.23 -0.27
CA LEU A 176 2.85 -11.86 -0.48
C LEU A 176 4.14 -11.91 -1.30
N TRP A 177 4.70 -10.78 -1.73
CA TRP A 177 6.00 -10.74 -2.41
C TRP A 177 6.77 -9.45 -2.13
N LYS A 178 8.10 -9.49 -2.34
CA LYS A 178 9.01 -8.36 -2.09
C LYS A 178 9.43 -7.62 -3.37
N ASP A 179 9.32 -8.25 -4.53
CA ASP A 179 9.75 -7.68 -5.80
C ASP A 179 8.65 -7.78 -6.86
N ASN A 180 8.15 -6.64 -7.30
CA ASN A 180 7.10 -6.56 -8.33
C ASN A 180 7.60 -6.95 -9.73
N ASN A 181 8.90 -6.79 -10.02
CA ASN A 181 9.47 -7.18 -11.31
C ASN A 181 9.61 -8.70 -11.41
N MET A 182 9.81 -9.37 -10.27
CA MET A 182 9.97 -10.82 -10.17
C MET A 182 8.86 -11.47 -9.34
N ARG A 183 7.65 -10.96 -9.42
CA ARG A 183 6.52 -11.28 -8.58
C ARG A 183 6.30 -12.78 -8.37
N MET A 184 6.38 -13.59 -9.45
CA MET A 184 6.17 -15.04 -9.37
C MET A 184 7.28 -15.78 -8.63
N ASN A 185 8.51 -15.26 -8.70
CA ASN A 185 9.70 -15.88 -8.10
C ASN A 185 10.02 -15.35 -6.69
N SER A 186 9.42 -14.21 -6.29
CA SER A 186 9.65 -13.57 -5.00
C SER A 186 8.48 -13.76 -4.02
N ARG A 187 7.59 -14.73 -4.29
CA ARG A 187 6.47 -15.05 -3.40
C ARG A 187 6.97 -15.61 -2.07
N VAL A 188 6.36 -15.09 -1.01
CA VAL A 188 6.58 -15.52 0.37
C VAL A 188 5.22 -15.93 0.94
N PRO A 189 5.08 -17.12 1.53
CA PRO A 189 3.84 -17.52 2.19
C PRO A 189 3.44 -16.50 3.27
N THR A 190 2.19 -16.08 3.29
CA THR A 190 1.68 -15.15 4.31
C THR A 190 1.84 -15.72 5.72
N ALA A 191 1.69 -17.02 5.88
CA ALA A 191 1.96 -17.72 7.14
C ALA A 191 3.42 -17.57 7.61
N GLU A 192 4.39 -17.60 6.68
CA GLU A 192 5.81 -17.38 6.99
C GLU A 192 6.04 -15.94 7.48
N VAL A 193 5.42 -14.95 6.84
CA VAL A 193 5.50 -13.56 7.28
C VAL A 193 4.94 -13.39 8.69
N ILE A 194 3.79 -13.99 8.99
CA ILE A 194 3.17 -13.99 10.33
C ILE A 194 4.11 -14.60 11.38
N ASN A 195 4.81 -15.67 11.03
CA ASN A 195 5.71 -16.37 11.95
C ASN A 195 7.09 -15.69 12.10
N THR A 196 7.54 -14.96 11.07
CA THR A 196 8.85 -14.30 11.07
C THR A 196 8.83 -13.02 11.92
N TYR A 197 7.75 -12.26 11.88
CA TYR A 197 7.64 -10.98 12.58
C TYR A 197 6.73 -11.13 13.81
N ASN A 198 7.17 -10.60 14.93
CA ASN A 198 6.40 -10.68 16.17
C ASN A 198 5.47 -9.46 16.37
N SER A 199 4.63 -9.50 17.38
CA SER A 199 3.63 -8.49 17.75
C SER A 199 4.20 -7.10 18.10
N THR A 200 5.53 -6.95 18.22
CA THR A 200 6.16 -5.65 18.46
C THR A 200 6.19 -4.76 17.21
N TYR A 201 6.05 -5.36 16.02
CA TYR A 201 5.97 -4.62 14.78
C TYR A 201 4.69 -3.78 14.71
N LYS A 202 4.82 -2.55 14.20
CA LYS A 202 3.71 -1.68 13.84
C LYS A 202 3.38 -1.92 12.37
N LEU A 203 2.18 -2.41 12.11
CA LEU A 203 1.79 -2.82 10.77
C LEU A 203 0.91 -1.76 10.10
N PHE A 204 1.29 -1.37 8.89
CA PHE A 204 0.49 -0.52 8.03
C PHE A 204 0.12 -1.27 6.76
N PHE A 205 -1.16 -1.33 6.47
CA PHE A 205 -1.67 -1.67 5.15
C PHE A 205 -1.87 -0.37 4.37
N VAL A 206 -1.50 -0.37 3.11
CA VAL A 206 -1.63 0.79 2.22
C VAL A 206 -2.34 0.32 0.95
N GLY A 207 -3.56 0.75 0.75
CA GLY A 207 -4.39 0.35 -0.38
C GLY A 207 -5.70 1.11 -0.41
N ASP A 208 -6.32 1.24 -1.59
CA ASP A 208 -7.57 1.96 -1.77
C ASP A 208 -8.81 1.19 -1.30
N ALA A 209 -8.62 -0.09 -0.99
CA ALA A 209 -9.69 -0.98 -0.53
C ALA A 209 -10.87 -1.09 -1.53
N THR A 210 -10.61 -0.82 -2.82
CA THR A 210 -11.62 -0.82 -3.87
C THR A 210 -11.53 -2.10 -4.68
N MET A 211 -12.31 -3.09 -4.30
CA MET A 211 -12.34 -4.41 -4.91
C MET A 211 -13.73 -5.02 -4.83
N SER A 212 -13.92 -6.19 -5.44
CA SER A 212 -15.16 -6.95 -5.26
C SER A 212 -15.28 -7.44 -3.81
N PRO A 213 -16.46 -7.36 -3.18
CA PRO A 213 -16.71 -7.98 -1.87
C PRO A 213 -16.39 -9.49 -1.82
N TYR A 214 -16.48 -10.17 -2.96
CA TYR A 214 -16.11 -11.59 -3.08
C TYR A 214 -14.61 -11.82 -2.86
N GLU A 215 -13.75 -10.87 -3.23
CA GLU A 215 -12.31 -10.94 -2.97
C GLU A 215 -12.01 -10.94 -1.46
N ILE A 216 -12.84 -10.30 -0.67
CA ILE A 216 -12.69 -10.24 0.79
C ILE A 216 -13.23 -11.52 1.45
N GLY A 217 -14.47 -11.90 1.09
CA GLY A 217 -15.26 -12.86 1.87
C GLY A 217 -15.35 -14.27 1.29
N SER A 218 -14.86 -14.53 0.08
CA SER A 218 -15.12 -15.81 -0.60
C SER A 218 -13.86 -16.60 -0.94
N ILE A 219 -14.00 -17.92 -0.89
CA ILE A 219 -13.05 -18.86 -1.52
C ILE A 219 -13.17 -18.68 -3.03
N GLY A 220 -12.04 -18.67 -3.73
CA GLY A 220 -11.99 -18.41 -5.18
C GLY A 220 -12.39 -17.00 -5.58
N GLY A 221 -12.43 -16.05 -4.62
CA GLY A 221 -12.79 -14.65 -4.88
C GLY A 221 -11.68 -13.82 -5.51
N SER A 222 -10.42 -14.23 -5.41
CA SER A 222 -9.28 -13.52 -6.00
C SER A 222 -9.39 -13.44 -7.51
N VAL A 223 -9.09 -12.27 -8.07
CA VAL A 223 -9.07 -12.06 -9.54
C VAL A 223 -7.83 -12.62 -10.22
N GLU A 224 -6.80 -12.98 -9.46
CA GLU A 224 -5.52 -13.42 -10.01
C GLU A 224 -5.29 -14.93 -9.93
N HIS A 225 -5.85 -15.59 -8.95
CA HIS A 225 -5.65 -17.02 -8.71
C HIS A 225 -6.81 -17.58 -7.90
N TRP A 226 -6.91 -18.90 -7.87
CA TRP A 226 -7.87 -19.56 -6.99
C TRP A 226 -7.32 -19.55 -5.55
N ASN A 227 -7.91 -18.76 -4.67
CA ASN A 227 -7.60 -18.78 -3.24
C ASN A 227 -8.40 -19.87 -2.52
N GLU A 228 -7.72 -20.67 -1.71
CA GLU A 228 -8.33 -21.78 -0.96
C GLU A 228 -9.10 -21.31 0.28
N GLU A 229 -8.73 -20.16 0.83
CA GLU A 229 -9.38 -19.51 1.96
C GLU A 229 -9.74 -18.06 1.62
N ALA A 230 -10.82 -17.55 2.20
CA ALA A 230 -11.23 -16.16 2.03
C ALA A 230 -10.12 -15.21 2.50
N GLY A 231 -9.95 -14.08 1.80
CA GLY A 231 -8.95 -13.08 2.17
C GLY A 231 -9.16 -12.53 3.59
N ALA A 232 -10.42 -12.39 4.04
CA ALA A 232 -10.75 -11.99 5.42
C ALA A 232 -10.16 -12.94 6.47
N THR A 233 -10.03 -14.24 6.17
CA THR A 233 -9.41 -15.22 7.07
C THR A 233 -7.92 -14.92 7.25
N TRP A 234 -7.22 -14.62 6.16
CA TRP A 234 -5.80 -14.26 6.20
C TRP A 234 -5.55 -12.95 6.93
N VAL A 235 -6.36 -11.93 6.64
CA VAL A 235 -6.25 -10.63 7.33
C VAL A 235 -6.54 -10.80 8.82
N SER A 236 -7.53 -11.61 9.21
CA SER A 236 -7.82 -11.87 10.63
C SER A 236 -6.64 -12.56 11.34
N ARG A 237 -5.96 -13.51 10.70
CA ARG A 237 -4.73 -14.13 11.25
C ARG A 237 -3.63 -13.10 11.44
N ILE A 238 -3.44 -12.21 10.46
CA ILE A 238 -2.45 -11.12 10.56
C ILE A 238 -2.81 -10.19 11.73
N LEU A 239 -4.05 -9.74 11.83
CA LEU A 239 -4.50 -8.82 12.89
C LEU A 239 -4.40 -9.42 14.28
N ASN A 240 -4.62 -10.74 14.41
CA ASN A 240 -4.43 -11.45 15.67
C ASN A 240 -2.95 -11.49 16.12
N ASN A 241 -2.01 -11.61 15.16
CA ASN A 241 -0.57 -11.59 15.46
C ASN A 241 -0.03 -10.17 15.64
N PHE A 242 -0.60 -9.19 14.92
CA PHE A 242 -0.18 -7.79 14.94
C PHE A 242 -1.31 -6.89 15.46
N PRO A 243 -1.52 -6.81 16.78
CA PRO A 243 -2.61 -6.00 17.37
C PRO A 243 -2.46 -4.50 17.05
N LYS A 244 -1.24 -4.04 16.74
CA LYS A 244 -0.92 -2.68 16.34
C LYS A 244 -0.86 -2.60 14.80
N ALA A 245 -2.04 -2.72 14.16
CA ALA A 245 -2.22 -2.64 12.72
C ALA A 245 -3.24 -1.57 12.34
N VAL A 246 -2.98 -0.84 11.25
CA VAL A 246 -3.85 0.18 10.68
C VAL A 246 -3.90 0.05 9.15
N TRP A 247 -4.96 0.56 8.55
CA TRP A 247 -5.09 0.70 7.10
C TRP A 247 -5.00 2.18 6.70
N LEU A 248 -4.11 2.50 5.75
CA LEU A 248 -4.01 3.82 5.13
C LEU A 248 -4.65 3.76 3.74
N ASN A 249 -5.74 4.48 3.57
CA ASN A 249 -6.53 4.47 2.34
C ASN A 249 -6.37 5.79 1.58
N PRO A 250 -5.87 5.77 0.31
CA PRO A 250 -5.71 6.96 -0.50
C PRO A 250 -7.02 7.48 -1.11
N GLN A 251 -8.11 6.70 -1.09
CA GLN A 251 -9.42 7.15 -1.57
C GLN A 251 -9.95 8.29 -0.70
N PRO A 252 -10.54 9.34 -1.29
CA PRO A 252 -11.19 10.40 -0.53
C PRO A 252 -12.29 9.86 0.38
N ILE A 253 -12.31 10.30 1.64
CA ILE A 253 -13.25 9.82 2.69
C ILE A 253 -14.72 9.89 2.25
N GLN A 254 -15.07 10.89 1.45
CA GLN A 254 -16.45 11.07 0.96
C GLN A 254 -17.00 9.86 0.19
N TYR A 255 -16.14 9.03 -0.39
CA TYR A 255 -16.52 7.84 -1.14
C TYR A 255 -16.56 6.56 -0.29
N TRP A 256 -16.02 6.58 0.93
CA TRP A 256 -15.88 5.36 1.73
C TRP A 256 -17.22 4.70 2.07
N ASN A 257 -18.23 5.48 2.35
CA ASN A 257 -19.55 4.96 2.69
C ASN A 257 -20.34 4.41 1.49
N SER A 258 -19.92 4.74 0.26
CA SER A 258 -20.57 4.27 -0.97
C SER A 258 -19.91 3.02 -1.55
N ILE A 259 -18.74 2.59 -1.01
CA ILE A 259 -17.97 1.44 -1.50
C ILE A 259 -18.04 0.32 -0.46
N GLN A 260 -18.73 -0.77 -0.82
CA GLN A 260 -19.01 -1.88 0.11
C GLN A 260 -17.72 -2.54 0.61
N SER A 261 -16.72 -2.74 -0.25
CA SER A 261 -15.43 -3.33 0.16
C SER A 261 -14.70 -2.49 1.21
N ILE A 262 -14.77 -1.17 1.12
CA ILE A 262 -14.19 -0.27 2.13
C ILE A 262 -14.90 -0.46 3.48
N ALA A 263 -16.23 -0.56 3.49
CA ALA A 263 -16.99 -0.79 4.72
C ALA A 263 -16.60 -2.14 5.37
N MET A 264 -16.50 -3.21 4.58
CA MET A 264 -16.08 -4.53 5.06
C MET A 264 -14.66 -4.52 5.66
N ILE A 265 -13.71 -3.84 5.00
CA ILE A 265 -12.32 -3.75 5.49
C ILE A 265 -12.25 -2.88 6.76
N ARG A 266 -13.02 -1.80 6.84
CA ARG A 266 -13.10 -1.00 8.07
C ARG A 266 -13.59 -1.82 9.26
N GLU A 267 -14.62 -2.65 9.05
CA GLU A 267 -15.12 -3.56 10.08
C GLU A 267 -14.05 -4.56 10.52
N LEU A 268 -13.36 -5.23 9.58
CA LEU A 268 -12.24 -6.13 9.87
C LEU A 268 -11.14 -5.46 10.70
N PHE A 269 -10.83 -4.20 10.40
CA PHE A 269 -9.83 -3.43 11.13
C PHE A 269 -10.37 -2.72 12.37
N SER A 270 -11.62 -2.98 12.78
CA SER A 270 -12.26 -2.32 13.92
C SER A 270 -12.14 -0.79 13.83
N GLU A 271 -12.53 -0.23 12.69
CA GLU A 271 -12.48 1.20 12.34
C GLU A 271 -11.06 1.82 12.32
N ARG A 272 -10.00 1.03 12.31
CA ARG A 272 -8.61 1.50 12.24
C ARG A 272 -8.16 1.73 10.78
N MET A 273 -9.02 2.37 9.98
CA MET A 273 -8.71 2.84 8.64
C MET A 273 -8.62 4.37 8.66
N PHE A 274 -7.55 4.91 8.08
CA PHE A 274 -7.27 6.34 8.05
C PHE A 274 -6.96 6.78 6.61
N PRO A 275 -7.30 8.03 6.23
CA PRO A 275 -6.96 8.54 4.91
C PRO A 275 -5.44 8.67 4.77
N LEU A 276 -4.93 8.44 3.57
CA LEU A 276 -3.51 8.63 3.25
C LEU A 276 -3.21 10.12 3.02
N THR A 277 -3.41 10.90 4.07
CA THR A 277 -3.11 12.34 4.19
C THR A 277 -2.20 12.55 5.40
N THR A 278 -1.58 13.73 5.52
CA THR A 278 -0.74 14.05 6.69
C THR A 278 -1.47 13.87 8.01
N ASP A 279 -2.71 14.37 8.09
CA ASP A 279 -3.54 14.25 9.30
C ASP A 279 -3.98 12.80 9.55
N GLY A 280 -4.33 12.08 8.48
CA GLY A 280 -4.69 10.67 8.59
C GLY A 280 -3.51 9.81 9.05
N ILE A 281 -2.30 10.04 8.54
CA ILE A 281 -1.08 9.36 9.00
C ILE A 281 -0.81 9.72 10.48
N THR A 282 -0.99 10.97 10.89
CA THR A 282 -0.85 11.38 12.29
C THR A 282 -1.84 10.64 13.19
N ASN A 283 -3.10 10.52 12.77
CA ASN A 283 -4.12 9.78 13.52
C ASN A 283 -3.81 8.27 13.58
N ALA A 284 -3.36 7.68 12.47
CA ALA A 284 -2.90 6.29 12.41
C ALA A 284 -1.74 6.03 13.39
N VAL A 285 -0.73 6.90 13.39
CA VAL A 285 0.42 6.85 14.30
C VAL A 285 -0.03 6.95 15.76
N ASN A 286 -0.94 7.86 16.08
CA ASN A 286 -1.49 8.01 17.44
C ASN A 286 -2.26 6.75 17.86
N ASN A 287 -2.98 6.09 16.94
CA ASN A 287 -3.65 4.82 17.22
C ASN A 287 -2.65 3.70 17.52
N LEU A 288 -1.56 3.59 16.76
CA LEU A 288 -0.51 2.58 16.94
C LEU A 288 0.33 2.76 18.22
N ARG A 289 0.32 3.96 18.82
CA ARG A 289 1.03 4.25 20.09
C ARG A 289 0.26 3.80 21.32
N ARG A 290 -1.05 3.77 21.26
CA ARG A 290 -1.94 3.30 22.34
C ARG A 290 -1.86 1.78 22.46
#